data_57b70df55ca9e4815b938fb6e957c832
#
_entry.id   57b70df55ca9e4815b938fb6e957c832
#
_cell.length_a   1.000
_cell.length_b   1.000
_cell.length_c   1.000
_cell.angle_alpha   90.00
_cell.angle_beta   90.00
_cell.angle_gamma   90.00
#
_symmetry.space_group_name_H-M   'P 1'
#
loop_
_entity.id
_entity.type
_entity.pdbx_description
1 polymer ?
#
loop_
_entity_poly.entity_id
_entity_poly.type
_entity_poly.pdbx_seq_one_letter_code
_entity_poly.pdbx_strand_id
1 'polypeptide(L)'
;MRLKTDLDAMRPLGAEQEARIMQKFRLDWNYHSNHLEGNSLTFGETKTLLLYGITAQGKPLKDHIEMTGHNEALNWVLDVVKGERILTETFVRELHELLLKEPYEVDAITPDGKPTKRMISVGKYKSVPNHVKTQRGEIHYFATPEETPAKMEELLNWYREQVDREDANPIFVAALFHHRFINIHPFDDGNGRTGRLLMNFILMKYGFPPAIIKTEDKLNYYRALQQADGGAVDVFVEYVAKNLVRSLEIMLAGARGENIEEPDDLDKELALLEQRLKGMGKKAEVLKSKEAILEVLEQFVEPLIIELKKSAPRFEKFYLGRNEAWGGYNDPGVDIGELELFVEDRSRILDQTVQLFIVQTFSKFRYAEFADLEYSSVLRIFFGTHSYSIFETDATGELKYYDEQISEHEIAGIAQRIAKNHLGYLEEKLRELEEGKSKP
;
A
#
# COMPACT_ATOMS: atom_id res chain seq x y z
N MET A 1 -16.62 35.35 6.92
CA MET A 1 -17.95 35.38 7.54
C MET A 1 -19.06 35.15 6.51
N ARG A 2 -19.07 35.77 5.31
CA ARG A 2 -20.13 35.59 4.27
C ARG A 2 -20.39 34.08 3.96
N LEU A 3 -19.40 33.30 3.65
CA LEU A 3 -19.55 31.83 3.38
C LEU A 3 -20.21 31.07 4.54
N LYS A 4 -19.91 31.46 5.79
CA LYS A 4 -20.55 30.86 6.97
C LYS A 4 -22.06 31.23 7.03
N THR A 5 -22.41 32.48 6.75
CA THR A 5 -23.82 32.92 6.66
C THR A 5 -24.56 32.16 5.57
N ASP A 6 -23.94 32.00 4.38
CA ASP A 6 -24.54 31.26 3.27
C ASP A 6 -24.77 29.78 3.65
N LEU A 7 -23.81 29.16 4.37
CA LEU A 7 -23.95 27.81 4.88
C LEU A 7 -25.05 27.66 5.92
N ASP A 8 -25.12 28.60 6.88
CA ASP A 8 -26.16 28.58 7.92
C ASP A 8 -27.56 28.70 7.36
N ALA A 9 -27.73 29.47 6.27
CA ALA A 9 -29.01 29.59 5.57
C ALA A 9 -29.45 28.25 4.90
N MET A 10 -28.52 27.31 4.67
CA MET A 10 -28.83 26.00 4.09
C MET A 10 -29.05 24.91 5.14
N ARG A 11 -28.85 25.20 6.41
CA ARG A 11 -29.04 24.24 7.51
C ARG A 11 -30.52 24.11 7.93
N PRO A 12 -30.98 22.88 8.33
CA PRO A 12 -30.22 21.64 8.36
C PRO A 12 -29.96 21.09 6.95
N LEU A 13 -28.76 20.52 6.75
CA LEU A 13 -28.41 19.87 5.49
C LEU A 13 -29.16 18.53 5.33
N GLY A 14 -29.37 18.11 4.08
CA GLY A 14 -29.88 16.77 3.81
C GLY A 14 -28.92 15.68 4.38
N ALA A 15 -29.49 14.63 4.97
CA ALA A 15 -28.70 13.60 5.64
C ALA A 15 -27.64 12.93 4.73
N GLU A 16 -27.96 12.70 3.45
CA GLU A 16 -27.06 12.12 2.48
C GLU A 16 -25.91 13.08 2.12
N GLN A 17 -26.21 14.35 1.88
CA GLN A 17 -25.20 15.37 1.60
C GLN A 17 -24.27 15.57 2.79
N GLU A 18 -24.83 15.67 4.01
CA GLU A 18 -24.04 15.81 5.23
C GLU A 18 -23.11 14.60 5.44
N ALA A 19 -23.62 13.39 5.26
CA ALA A 19 -22.82 12.17 5.40
C ALA A 19 -21.66 12.13 4.40
N ARG A 20 -21.89 12.49 3.12
CA ARG A 20 -20.87 12.55 2.07
C ARG A 20 -19.79 13.60 2.40
N ILE A 21 -20.19 14.79 2.81
CA ILE A 21 -19.27 15.87 3.18
C ILE A 21 -18.41 15.43 4.39
N MET A 22 -19.06 14.91 5.43
CA MET A 22 -18.36 14.50 6.65
C MET A 22 -17.44 13.31 6.42
N GLN A 23 -17.78 12.38 5.51
CA GLN A 23 -16.90 11.30 5.12
C GLN A 23 -15.62 11.82 4.46
N LYS A 24 -15.74 12.81 3.52
CA LYS A 24 -14.57 13.45 2.91
C LYS A 24 -13.71 14.12 3.96
N PHE A 25 -14.29 14.99 4.81
CA PHE A 25 -13.52 15.65 5.86
C PHE A 25 -12.85 14.68 6.82
N ARG A 26 -13.53 13.59 7.20
CA ARG A 26 -12.98 12.57 8.08
C ARG A 26 -11.76 11.89 7.44
N LEU A 27 -11.81 11.54 6.16
CA LEU A 27 -10.69 10.91 5.45
C LEU A 27 -9.52 11.89 5.27
N ASP A 28 -9.78 13.10 4.78
CA ASP A 28 -8.76 14.13 4.57
C ASP A 28 -8.08 14.53 5.89
N TRP A 29 -8.85 14.75 6.96
CA TRP A 29 -8.31 15.16 8.25
C TRP A 29 -7.45 14.05 8.87
N ASN A 30 -7.91 12.80 8.87
CA ASN A 30 -7.12 11.67 9.33
C ASN A 30 -5.81 11.54 8.55
N TYR A 31 -5.88 11.55 7.22
CA TYR A 31 -4.71 11.42 6.36
C TYR A 31 -3.71 12.55 6.60
N HIS A 32 -4.13 13.80 6.37
CA HIS A 32 -3.21 14.92 6.43
C HIS A 32 -2.64 15.17 7.82
N SER A 33 -3.45 15.05 8.89
CA SER A 33 -2.98 15.29 10.26
C SER A 33 -1.94 14.28 10.71
N ASN A 34 -2.07 13.00 10.34
CA ASN A 34 -1.06 11.99 10.65
C ASN A 34 0.17 12.11 9.74
N HIS A 35 -0.04 12.42 8.46
CA HIS A 35 1.06 12.56 7.50
C HIS A 35 1.97 13.76 7.79
N LEU A 36 1.44 14.85 8.35
CA LEU A 36 2.21 15.96 8.89
C LEU A 36 3.23 15.51 9.96
N GLU A 37 2.92 14.49 10.74
CA GLU A 37 3.78 13.92 11.78
C GLU A 37 4.65 12.75 11.27
N GLY A 38 4.61 12.45 9.98
CA GLY A 38 5.48 11.46 9.35
C GLY A 38 4.89 10.06 9.20
N ASN A 39 3.58 9.88 9.41
CA ASN A 39 2.89 8.63 9.11
C ASN A 39 3.03 8.30 7.63
N SER A 40 3.36 7.05 7.29
CA SER A 40 3.71 6.62 5.94
C SER A 40 2.55 6.05 5.12
N LEU A 41 1.36 5.93 5.72
CA LEU A 41 0.18 5.43 4.99
C LEU A 41 -0.22 6.40 3.89
N THR A 42 -0.38 5.91 2.67
CA THR A 42 -0.96 6.69 1.57
C THR A 42 -2.43 7.01 1.85
N PHE A 43 -3.01 7.92 1.09
CA PHE A 43 -4.45 8.23 1.23
C PHE A 43 -5.33 7.00 0.96
N GLY A 44 -4.98 6.19 -0.04
CA GLY A 44 -5.69 4.96 -0.35
C GLY A 44 -5.61 3.92 0.76
N GLU A 45 -4.44 3.75 1.38
CA GLU A 45 -4.24 2.87 2.54
C GLU A 45 -5.03 3.36 3.76
N THR A 46 -5.04 4.68 3.99
CA THR A 46 -5.87 5.32 5.02
C THR A 46 -7.35 5.05 4.79
N LYS A 47 -7.85 5.26 3.56
CA LYS A 47 -9.24 4.99 3.18
C LYS A 47 -9.60 3.52 3.39
N THR A 48 -8.74 2.61 2.96
CA THR A 48 -8.93 1.16 3.09
C THR A 48 -8.94 0.71 4.54
N LEU A 49 -8.04 1.25 5.37
CA LEU A 49 -7.99 0.97 6.80
C LEU A 49 -9.24 1.50 7.52
N LEU A 50 -9.63 2.75 7.29
CA LEU A 50 -10.70 3.41 8.04
C LEU A 50 -12.11 2.98 7.61
N LEU A 51 -12.31 2.57 6.35
CA LEU A 51 -13.62 2.16 5.85
C LEU A 51 -13.84 0.64 5.90
N TYR A 52 -12.77 -0.15 5.73
CA TYR A 52 -12.88 -1.62 5.59
C TYR A 52 -12.09 -2.40 6.64
N GLY A 53 -11.31 -1.74 7.49
CA GLY A 53 -10.48 -2.39 8.51
C GLY A 53 -9.29 -3.18 7.95
N ILE A 54 -8.92 -2.94 6.69
CA ILE A 54 -7.83 -3.66 6.01
C ILE A 54 -6.53 -2.90 6.20
N THR A 55 -5.50 -3.58 6.75
CA THR A 55 -4.16 -3.04 6.96
C THR A 55 -3.33 -3.07 5.68
N ALA A 56 -2.47 -2.07 5.50
CA ALA A 56 -1.55 -2.00 4.38
C ALA A 56 -0.34 -2.93 4.61
N GLN A 57 -0.02 -3.76 3.62
CA GLN A 57 1.13 -4.65 3.67
C GLN A 57 2.44 -3.87 3.56
N GLY A 58 3.44 -4.26 4.35
CA GLY A 58 4.78 -3.63 4.33
C GLY A 58 4.87 -2.27 5.04
N LYS A 59 3.79 -1.81 5.71
CA LYS A 59 3.78 -0.58 6.50
C LYS A 59 3.98 -0.87 7.99
N PRO A 60 4.64 0.02 8.76
CA PRO A 60 4.81 -0.13 10.19
C PRO A 60 3.48 -0.28 10.92
N LEU A 61 3.38 -1.18 11.88
CA LEU A 61 2.18 -1.33 12.72
C LEU A 61 1.85 -0.02 13.46
N LYS A 62 2.87 0.73 13.88
CA LYS A 62 2.72 2.04 14.50
C LYS A 62 1.85 2.97 13.65
N ASP A 63 2.07 3.03 12.35
CA ASP A 63 1.33 3.93 11.45
C ASP A 63 -0.16 3.59 11.41
N HIS A 64 -0.52 2.30 11.48
CA HIS A 64 -1.90 1.84 11.55
C HIS A 64 -2.55 2.20 12.90
N ILE A 65 -1.82 2.02 14.01
CA ILE A 65 -2.30 2.38 15.36
C ILE A 65 -2.53 3.88 15.45
N GLU A 66 -1.60 4.72 14.98
CA GLU A 66 -1.74 6.17 14.95
C GLU A 66 -2.94 6.63 14.12
N MET A 67 -3.15 6.03 12.94
CA MET A 67 -4.28 6.36 12.07
C MET A 67 -5.62 5.98 12.72
N THR A 68 -5.73 4.80 13.30
CA THR A 68 -6.95 4.35 13.98
C THR A 68 -7.22 5.16 15.25
N GLY A 69 -6.19 5.46 16.04
CA GLY A 69 -6.31 6.30 17.23
C GLY A 69 -6.76 7.72 16.89
N HIS A 70 -6.18 8.32 15.84
CA HIS A 70 -6.61 9.64 15.39
C HIS A 70 -8.07 9.62 14.91
N ASN A 71 -8.50 8.58 14.20
CA ASN A 71 -9.88 8.45 13.75
C ASN A 71 -10.86 8.29 14.92
N GLU A 72 -10.50 7.57 15.99
CA GLU A 72 -11.33 7.47 17.18
C GLU A 72 -11.42 8.80 17.91
N ALA A 73 -10.28 9.49 18.10
CA ALA A 73 -10.24 10.82 18.69
C ALA A 73 -11.07 11.83 17.88
N LEU A 74 -11.00 11.78 16.54
CA LEU A 74 -11.80 12.62 15.66
C LEU A 74 -13.30 12.33 15.80
N ASN A 75 -13.72 11.08 15.76
CA ASN A 75 -15.11 10.69 15.92
C ASN A 75 -15.66 11.16 17.28
N TRP A 76 -14.87 10.96 18.34
CA TRP A 76 -15.23 11.45 19.67
C TRP A 76 -15.39 12.98 19.71
N VAL A 77 -14.50 13.74 19.03
CA VAL A 77 -14.64 15.20 18.89
C VAL A 77 -15.94 15.56 18.17
N LEU A 78 -16.27 14.86 17.07
CA LEU A 78 -17.53 15.09 16.32
C LEU A 78 -18.77 14.84 17.18
N ASP A 79 -18.72 13.86 18.09
CA ASP A 79 -19.85 13.56 18.97
C ASP A 79 -19.96 14.59 20.10
N VAL A 80 -18.84 14.96 20.74
CA VAL A 80 -18.88 15.92 21.86
C VAL A 80 -19.15 17.34 21.42
N VAL A 81 -18.88 17.71 20.17
CA VAL A 81 -19.26 19.02 19.60
C VAL A 81 -20.77 19.21 19.61
N LYS A 82 -21.56 18.13 19.39
CA LYS A 82 -23.04 18.18 19.41
C LYS A 82 -23.63 18.35 20.81
N GLY A 83 -22.86 18.02 21.84
CA GLY A 83 -23.28 18.13 23.24
C GLY A 83 -22.84 19.43 23.93
N GLU A 84 -23.09 19.51 25.23
CA GLU A 84 -22.76 20.67 26.08
C GLU A 84 -21.37 20.53 26.75
N ARG A 85 -20.59 19.52 26.36
CA ARG A 85 -19.29 19.26 27.01
C ARG A 85 -18.35 20.44 26.78
N ILE A 86 -17.79 20.95 27.87
CA ILE A 86 -16.85 22.07 27.87
C ILE A 86 -15.41 21.57 27.78
N LEU A 87 -14.53 22.40 27.23
CA LEU A 87 -13.10 22.14 27.15
C LEU A 87 -12.46 22.30 28.52
N THR A 88 -11.97 21.18 29.07
CA THR A 88 -11.30 21.08 30.35
C THR A 88 -9.95 20.36 30.21
N GLU A 89 -9.14 20.39 31.26
CA GLU A 89 -7.90 19.61 31.30
C GLU A 89 -8.15 18.11 31.14
N THR A 90 -9.20 17.58 31.79
CA THR A 90 -9.63 16.18 31.62
C THR A 90 -9.99 15.89 30.18
N PHE A 91 -10.74 16.78 29.51
CA PHE A 91 -11.06 16.66 28.10
C PHE A 91 -9.81 16.53 27.21
N VAL A 92 -8.81 17.40 27.43
CA VAL A 92 -7.55 17.39 26.66
C VAL A 92 -6.79 16.08 26.87
N ARG A 93 -6.76 15.55 28.08
CA ARG A 93 -6.08 14.29 28.41
C ARG A 93 -6.80 13.07 27.86
N GLU A 94 -8.13 13.01 27.94
CA GLU A 94 -8.94 11.94 27.34
C GLU A 94 -8.80 11.93 25.82
N LEU A 95 -8.79 13.11 25.17
CA LEU A 95 -8.54 13.22 23.75
C LEU A 95 -7.16 12.65 23.35
N HIS A 96 -6.16 12.94 24.15
CA HIS A 96 -4.80 12.42 23.95
C HIS A 96 -4.72 10.89 24.17
N GLU A 97 -5.48 10.34 25.12
CA GLU A 97 -5.57 8.89 25.35
C GLU A 97 -6.20 8.18 24.15
N LEU A 98 -7.28 8.71 23.61
CA LEU A 98 -7.91 8.18 22.39
C LEU A 98 -6.96 8.23 21.19
N LEU A 99 -6.17 9.31 21.09
CA LEU A 99 -5.25 9.54 19.97
C LEU A 99 -4.09 8.55 19.95
N LEU A 100 -3.43 8.32 21.07
CA LEU A 100 -2.22 7.48 21.15
C LEU A 100 -2.50 6.04 21.58
N LYS A 101 -3.68 5.78 22.18
CA LYS A 101 -4.19 4.50 22.65
C LYS A 101 -3.42 3.90 23.83
N GLU A 102 -2.14 3.60 23.66
CA GLU A 102 -1.32 2.93 24.66
C GLU A 102 0.09 3.53 24.74
N PRO A 103 0.75 3.44 25.90
CA PRO A 103 2.14 3.85 26.04
C PRO A 103 3.07 3.01 25.14
N TYR A 104 4.11 3.65 24.57
CA TYR A 104 5.10 2.98 23.74
C TYR A 104 6.50 3.55 23.94
N GLU A 105 7.50 2.78 23.58
CA GLU A 105 8.89 3.20 23.63
C GLU A 105 9.34 3.88 22.33
N VAL A 106 10.15 4.93 22.46
CA VAL A 106 10.86 5.57 21.37
C VAL A 106 12.35 5.60 21.64
N ASP A 107 13.14 5.58 20.58
CA ASP A 107 14.58 5.82 20.70
C ASP A 107 14.83 7.26 21.13
N ALA A 108 15.72 7.45 22.06
CA ALA A 108 16.10 8.75 22.61
C ALA A 108 17.63 8.83 22.78
N ILE A 109 18.13 10.03 23.01
CA ILE A 109 19.53 10.29 23.29
C ILE A 109 19.62 10.97 24.66
N THR A 110 20.45 10.43 25.53
CA THR A 110 20.74 11.04 26.85
C THR A 110 21.50 12.36 26.68
N PRO A 111 21.53 13.25 27.70
CA PRO A 111 22.29 14.51 27.61
C PRO A 111 23.79 14.32 27.34
N ASP A 112 24.36 13.18 27.69
CA ASP A 112 25.75 12.78 27.41
C ASP A 112 25.92 12.09 26.05
N GLY A 113 24.90 12.10 25.20
CA GLY A 113 24.95 11.64 23.78
C GLY A 113 24.79 10.12 23.61
N LYS A 114 24.42 9.35 24.63
CA LYS A 114 24.25 7.90 24.51
C LYS A 114 22.84 7.51 24.07
N PRO A 115 22.71 6.50 23.20
CA PRO A 115 21.41 5.95 22.86
C PRO A 115 20.69 5.40 24.09
N THR A 116 19.40 5.69 24.20
CA THR A 116 18.52 5.19 25.25
C THR A 116 17.12 5.00 24.69
N LYS A 117 16.22 4.44 25.49
CA LYS A 117 14.79 4.37 25.18
C LYS A 117 14.01 5.24 26.15
N ARG A 118 12.96 5.85 25.65
CA ARG A 118 12.05 6.68 26.43
C ARG A 118 10.64 6.16 26.28
N MET A 119 9.93 6.01 27.38
CA MET A 119 8.52 5.67 27.40
C MET A 119 7.68 6.93 27.13
N ILE A 120 6.80 6.84 26.13
CA ILE A 120 5.76 7.85 25.86
C ILE A 120 4.54 7.49 26.71
N SER A 121 4.13 8.41 27.57
CA SER A 121 2.93 8.26 28.39
C SER A 121 1.72 8.82 27.68
N VAL A 122 0.55 8.18 27.84
CA VAL A 122 -0.72 8.66 27.27
C VAL A 122 -1.59 9.31 28.36
N GLY A 123 -2.32 10.36 28.01
CA GLY A 123 -3.21 11.09 28.91
C GLY A 123 -2.50 11.82 30.08
N LYS A 124 -1.17 11.84 30.08
CA LYS A 124 -0.36 12.47 31.13
C LYS A 124 0.56 13.52 30.51
N TYR A 125 0.72 14.62 31.22
CA TYR A 125 1.71 15.63 30.84
C TYR A 125 3.12 15.06 30.91
N LYS A 126 3.99 15.63 30.10
CA LYS A 126 5.40 15.24 30.00
C LYS A 126 6.11 15.30 31.33
N SER A 127 6.98 14.36 31.57
CA SER A 127 7.82 14.28 32.76
C SER A 127 9.28 14.71 32.54
N VAL A 128 9.65 14.92 31.27
CA VAL A 128 10.98 15.39 30.85
C VAL A 128 10.84 16.46 29.76
N PRO A 129 11.79 17.39 29.61
CA PRO A 129 11.79 18.38 28.56
C PRO A 129 11.75 17.71 27.16
N ASN A 130 10.97 18.30 26.25
CA ASN A 130 10.77 17.79 24.89
C ASN A 130 11.10 18.86 23.83
N HIS A 131 12.22 19.55 23.97
CA HIS A 131 12.67 20.58 23.05
C HIS A 131 12.97 20.01 21.66
N VAL A 132 12.74 20.81 20.62
CA VAL A 132 12.94 20.42 19.22
C VAL A 132 14.08 21.24 18.61
N LYS A 133 14.99 20.55 17.93
CA LYS A 133 16.03 21.20 17.13
C LYS A 133 15.43 21.60 15.78
N THR A 134 15.46 22.90 15.48
CA THR A 134 14.97 23.42 14.19
C THR A 134 15.91 22.98 13.05
N GLN A 135 15.43 23.09 11.81
CA GLN A 135 16.24 22.82 10.61
C GLN A 135 17.51 23.69 10.53
N ARG A 136 17.53 24.87 11.17
CA ARG A 136 18.69 25.75 11.26
C ARG A 136 19.66 25.39 12.39
N GLY A 137 19.33 24.32 13.17
CA GLY A 137 20.16 23.87 14.27
C GLY A 137 19.89 24.58 15.61
N GLU A 138 18.97 25.54 15.66
CA GLU A 138 18.53 26.23 16.86
C GLU A 138 17.62 25.32 17.68
N ILE A 139 17.63 25.46 19.02
CA ILE A 139 16.73 24.71 19.90
C ILE A 139 15.50 25.57 20.17
N HIS A 140 14.33 25.08 19.80
CA HIS A 140 13.06 25.66 20.21
C HIS A 140 12.68 25.07 21.57
N TYR A 141 12.55 25.93 22.57
CA TYR A 141 12.25 25.57 23.95
C TYR A 141 10.74 25.65 24.20
N PHE A 142 10.14 24.54 24.61
CA PHE A 142 8.77 24.49 25.11
C PHE A 142 8.73 24.69 26.63
N ALA A 143 7.54 24.79 27.22
CA ALA A 143 7.37 24.80 28.68
C ALA A 143 8.09 23.60 29.32
N THR A 144 8.65 23.82 30.51
CA THR A 144 9.22 22.71 31.30
C THR A 144 8.11 21.78 31.81
N PRO A 145 8.44 20.55 32.24
CA PRO A 145 7.44 19.68 32.87
C PRO A 145 6.77 20.33 34.09
N GLU A 146 7.53 21.09 34.88
CA GLU A 146 7.05 21.78 36.10
C GLU A 146 6.10 22.94 35.75
N GLU A 147 6.36 23.65 34.66
CA GLU A 147 5.53 24.77 34.20
C GLU A 147 4.26 24.30 33.48
N THR A 148 4.30 23.11 32.90
CA THR A 148 3.23 22.61 32.01
C THR A 148 1.83 22.65 32.62
N PRO A 149 1.59 22.17 33.87
CA PRO A 149 0.25 22.21 34.47
C PRO A 149 -0.29 23.63 34.59
N ALA A 150 0.50 24.58 35.12
CA ALA A 150 0.09 25.96 35.29
C ALA A 150 -0.22 26.64 33.95
N LYS A 151 0.62 26.44 32.91
CA LYS A 151 0.41 27.00 31.57
C LYS A 151 -0.82 26.41 30.89
N MET A 152 -1.13 25.13 31.10
CA MET A 152 -2.36 24.52 30.59
C MET A 152 -3.60 25.08 31.29
N GLU A 153 -3.55 25.31 32.62
CA GLU A 153 -4.62 25.97 33.34
C GLU A 153 -4.85 27.41 32.84
N GLU A 154 -3.77 28.19 32.66
CA GLU A 154 -3.83 29.54 32.06
C GLU A 154 -4.45 29.53 30.66
N LEU A 155 -4.07 28.56 29.80
CA LEU A 155 -4.61 28.42 28.46
C LEU A 155 -6.12 28.16 28.49
N LEU A 156 -6.56 27.26 29.37
CA LEU A 156 -7.98 26.90 29.48
C LEU A 156 -8.82 28.02 30.09
N ASN A 157 -8.25 28.78 31.08
CA ASN A 157 -8.91 29.95 31.62
C ASN A 157 -9.04 31.05 30.58
N TRP A 158 -7.96 31.35 29.84
CA TRP A 158 -8.02 32.28 28.72
C TRP A 158 -9.08 31.88 27.70
N TYR A 159 -9.17 30.57 27.33
CA TYR A 159 -10.18 30.08 26.39
C TYR A 159 -11.59 30.37 26.91
N ARG A 160 -11.90 30.07 28.17
CA ARG A 160 -13.21 30.34 28.78
C ARG A 160 -13.55 31.83 28.73
N GLU A 161 -12.61 32.70 29.10
CA GLU A 161 -12.79 34.15 28.99
C GLU A 161 -13.08 34.63 27.57
N GLN A 162 -12.44 34.00 26.56
CA GLN A 162 -12.67 34.38 25.17
C GLN A 162 -14.03 33.93 24.65
N VAL A 163 -14.51 32.74 25.00
CA VAL A 163 -15.80 32.22 24.52
C VAL A 163 -16.99 32.90 25.18
N ASP A 164 -16.81 33.46 26.36
CA ASP A 164 -17.85 34.19 27.08
C ASP A 164 -18.03 35.62 26.54
N ARG A 165 -17.19 36.10 25.65
CA ARG A 165 -17.28 37.45 25.06
C ARG A 165 -18.29 37.48 23.94
N GLU A 166 -19.14 38.51 23.93
CA GLU A 166 -20.14 38.74 22.84
C GLU A 166 -19.47 39.01 21.48
N ASP A 167 -18.27 39.62 21.48
CA ASP A 167 -17.48 39.96 20.28
C ASP A 167 -16.46 38.90 19.88
N ALA A 168 -16.55 37.69 20.44
CA ALA A 168 -15.58 36.61 20.20
C ALA A 168 -15.48 36.28 18.70
N ASN A 169 -14.26 36.31 18.17
CA ASN A 169 -13.97 35.81 16.84
C ASN A 169 -13.54 34.34 16.93
N PRO A 170 -14.38 33.37 16.52
CA PRO A 170 -14.07 31.95 16.66
C PRO A 170 -12.79 31.51 15.96
N ILE A 171 -12.48 32.11 14.82
CA ILE A 171 -11.27 31.77 14.05
C ILE A 171 -10.02 32.23 14.80
N PHE A 172 -10.06 33.44 15.37
CA PHE A 172 -8.98 33.94 16.20
C PHE A 172 -8.79 33.09 17.45
N VAL A 173 -9.87 32.75 18.16
CA VAL A 173 -9.84 31.94 19.37
C VAL A 173 -9.24 30.55 19.07
N ALA A 174 -9.70 29.89 18.00
CA ALA A 174 -9.22 28.55 17.62
C ALA A 174 -7.74 28.56 17.19
N ALA A 175 -7.33 29.53 16.37
CA ALA A 175 -5.96 29.68 15.92
C ALA A 175 -5.01 29.98 17.09
N LEU A 176 -5.38 30.94 17.95
CA LEU A 176 -4.53 31.32 19.07
C LEU A 176 -4.47 30.22 20.16
N PHE A 177 -5.57 29.49 20.38
CA PHE A 177 -5.55 28.31 21.25
C PHE A 177 -4.57 27.27 20.74
N HIS A 178 -4.63 26.94 19.46
CA HIS A 178 -3.71 26.00 18.82
C HIS A 178 -2.25 26.44 18.98
N HIS A 179 -1.92 27.68 18.63
CA HIS A 179 -0.57 28.24 18.75
C HIS A 179 -0.03 28.15 20.18
N ARG A 180 -0.82 28.59 21.17
CA ARG A 180 -0.44 28.52 22.59
C ARG A 180 -0.28 27.10 23.08
N PHE A 181 -1.16 26.17 22.67
CA PHE A 181 -1.06 24.76 23.00
C PHE A 181 0.23 24.14 22.46
N ILE A 182 0.59 24.44 21.19
CA ILE A 182 1.84 23.98 20.59
C ILE A 182 3.05 24.54 21.34
N ASN A 183 3.02 25.80 21.79
CA ASN A 183 4.12 26.41 22.56
C ASN A 183 4.26 25.85 23.99
N ILE A 184 3.19 25.39 24.62
CA ILE A 184 3.25 24.64 25.86
C ILE A 184 3.83 23.25 25.63
N HIS A 185 3.40 22.59 24.55
CA HIS A 185 3.82 21.23 24.16
C HIS A 185 3.65 20.23 25.31
N PRO A 186 2.42 20.05 25.83
CA PRO A 186 2.20 19.47 27.15
C PRO A 186 2.50 17.98 27.25
N PHE A 187 2.51 17.24 26.17
CA PHE A 187 2.67 15.79 26.15
C PHE A 187 4.04 15.35 25.63
N ASP A 188 4.39 14.10 25.86
CA ASP A 188 5.63 13.50 25.34
C ASP A 188 5.62 13.32 23.82
N ASP A 189 4.47 13.02 23.22
CA ASP A 189 4.20 12.91 21.77
C ASP A 189 2.75 13.30 21.50
N GLY A 190 2.36 13.40 20.21
CA GLY A 190 0.98 13.66 19.79
C GLY A 190 0.49 15.12 19.94
N ASN A 191 1.35 16.07 20.35
CA ASN A 191 0.96 17.46 20.57
C ASN A 191 0.39 18.13 19.31
N GLY A 192 1.02 17.94 18.14
CA GLY A 192 0.54 18.51 16.88
C GLY A 192 -0.86 17.99 16.51
N ARG A 193 -1.06 16.68 16.57
CA ARG A 193 -2.36 16.03 16.29
C ARG A 193 -3.44 16.49 17.28
N THR A 194 -3.13 16.48 18.59
CA THR A 194 -4.04 16.96 19.64
C THR A 194 -4.39 18.43 19.43
N GLY A 195 -3.40 19.29 19.18
CA GLY A 195 -3.63 20.72 18.95
C GLY A 195 -4.54 20.99 17.76
N ARG A 196 -4.37 20.25 16.64
CA ARG A 196 -5.25 20.37 15.46
C ARG A 196 -6.66 19.86 15.74
N LEU A 197 -6.83 18.79 16.53
CA LEU A 197 -8.15 18.32 16.98
C LEU A 197 -8.84 19.36 17.87
N LEU A 198 -8.12 19.96 18.82
CA LEU A 198 -8.67 21.02 19.71
C LEU A 198 -9.04 22.29 18.95
N MET A 199 -8.21 22.74 18.01
CA MET A 199 -8.52 23.86 17.13
C MET A 199 -9.83 23.63 16.37
N ASN A 200 -10.00 22.48 15.81
CA ASN A 200 -11.20 22.13 15.06
C ASN A 200 -12.41 21.88 15.98
N PHE A 201 -12.23 21.35 17.18
CA PHE A 201 -13.28 21.32 18.19
C PHE A 201 -13.84 22.72 18.44
N ILE A 202 -12.96 23.72 18.64
CA ILE A 202 -13.38 25.11 18.87
C ILE A 202 -14.13 25.66 17.66
N LEU A 203 -13.62 25.52 16.43
CA LEU A 203 -14.29 25.95 15.22
C LEU A 203 -15.67 25.31 15.05
N MET A 204 -15.79 24.02 15.27
CA MET A 204 -17.04 23.28 15.10
C MET A 204 -18.09 23.63 16.17
N LYS A 205 -17.69 23.99 17.38
CA LYS A 205 -18.61 24.55 18.41
C LYS A 205 -19.32 25.80 17.95
N TYR A 206 -18.70 26.58 17.07
CA TYR A 206 -19.33 27.76 16.45
C TYR A 206 -19.98 27.44 15.09
N GLY A 207 -20.16 26.15 14.78
CA GLY A 207 -20.81 25.68 13.55
C GLY A 207 -19.98 25.84 12.28
N PHE A 208 -18.66 26.06 12.38
CA PHE A 208 -17.75 25.98 11.23
C PHE A 208 -17.40 24.53 10.89
N PRO A 209 -17.05 24.20 9.63
CA PRO A 209 -16.39 22.96 9.30
C PRO A 209 -14.98 22.91 9.89
N PRO A 210 -14.31 21.73 9.91
CA PRO A 210 -12.91 21.65 10.32
C PRO A 210 -11.99 22.36 9.32
N ALA A 211 -10.98 23.08 9.83
CA ALA A 211 -9.88 23.60 9.04
C ALA A 211 -8.84 22.50 8.87
N ILE A 212 -8.71 21.92 7.67
CA ILE A 212 -7.81 20.82 7.37
C ILE A 212 -6.52 21.38 6.76
N ILE A 213 -5.40 21.16 7.45
CA ILE A 213 -4.07 21.57 7.01
C ILE A 213 -3.54 20.43 6.12
N LYS A 214 -3.36 20.72 4.82
CA LYS A 214 -2.84 19.74 3.85
C LYS A 214 -1.36 19.46 4.05
N THR A 215 -0.95 18.24 3.77
CA THR A 215 0.46 17.79 3.87
C THR A 215 1.38 18.60 2.95
N GLU A 216 0.90 18.93 1.76
CA GLU A 216 1.63 19.71 0.74
C GLU A 216 1.93 21.12 1.26
N ASP A 217 1.12 21.63 2.18
CA ASP A 217 1.25 22.96 2.77
C ASP A 217 2.03 22.98 4.11
N LYS A 218 2.66 21.85 4.46
CA LYS A 218 3.43 21.66 5.70
C LYS A 218 4.42 22.81 5.98
N LEU A 219 5.15 23.23 4.98
CA LEU A 219 6.15 24.29 5.12
C LEU A 219 5.51 25.66 5.46
N ASN A 220 4.38 26.00 4.86
CA ASN A 220 3.67 27.25 5.14
C ASN A 220 3.02 27.21 6.53
N TYR A 221 2.49 26.05 6.95
CA TYR A 221 1.98 25.83 8.29
C TYR A 221 3.05 26.11 9.38
N TYR A 222 4.22 25.49 9.26
CA TYR A 222 5.29 25.73 10.25
C TYR A 222 5.85 27.15 10.17
N ARG A 223 5.92 27.76 8.96
CA ARG A 223 6.32 29.16 8.81
C ARG A 223 5.34 30.11 9.50
N ALA A 224 4.03 29.86 9.37
CA ALA A 224 3.01 30.69 10.03
C ALA A 224 3.09 30.54 11.57
N LEU A 225 3.32 29.34 12.10
CA LEU A 225 3.56 29.15 13.53
C LEU A 225 4.80 29.87 14.01
N GLN A 226 5.93 29.77 13.28
CA GLN A 226 7.17 30.45 13.64
C GLN A 226 7.03 31.99 13.62
N GLN A 227 6.24 32.56 12.70
CA GLN A 227 5.95 33.98 12.66
C GLN A 227 5.08 34.40 13.86
N ALA A 228 4.13 33.55 14.25
CA ALA A 228 3.34 33.78 15.45
C ALA A 228 4.17 33.72 16.74
N ASP A 229 5.19 32.84 16.81
CA ASP A 229 6.18 32.83 17.91
C ASP A 229 6.94 34.14 18.01
N GLY A 230 7.22 34.78 16.86
CA GLY A 230 7.83 36.11 16.78
C GLY A 230 6.88 37.28 17.08
N GLY A 231 5.62 37.00 17.47
CA GLY A 231 4.61 38.00 17.81
C GLY A 231 3.64 38.34 16.68
N ALA A 232 3.84 37.85 15.44
CA ALA A 232 2.94 38.10 14.31
C ALA A 232 1.78 37.06 14.28
N VAL A 233 1.00 37.01 15.33
CA VAL A 233 -0.10 36.02 15.53
C VAL A 233 -1.14 36.09 14.40
N ASP A 234 -1.39 37.27 13.84
CA ASP A 234 -2.34 37.48 12.76
C ASP A 234 -2.02 36.66 11.51
N VAL A 235 -0.75 36.39 11.25
CA VAL A 235 -0.31 35.54 10.12
C VAL A 235 -0.81 34.11 10.29
N PHE A 236 -0.77 33.57 11.50
CA PHE A 236 -1.28 32.23 11.77
C PHE A 236 -2.83 32.19 11.74
N VAL A 237 -3.47 33.23 12.26
CA VAL A 237 -4.94 33.38 12.17
C VAL A 237 -5.39 33.41 10.71
N GLU A 238 -4.70 34.20 9.86
CA GLU A 238 -4.97 34.24 8.41
C GLU A 238 -4.75 32.88 7.75
N TYR A 239 -3.70 32.16 8.12
CA TYR A 239 -3.41 30.83 7.63
C TYR A 239 -4.54 29.84 7.95
N VAL A 240 -5.03 29.83 9.20
CA VAL A 240 -6.17 29.00 9.60
C VAL A 240 -7.44 29.43 8.86
N ALA A 241 -7.68 30.72 8.72
CA ALA A 241 -8.83 31.25 7.99
C ALA A 241 -8.84 30.83 6.51
N LYS A 242 -7.70 30.81 5.82
CA LYS A 242 -7.60 30.31 4.43
C LYS A 242 -7.99 28.83 4.30
N ASN A 243 -7.50 27.98 5.20
CA ASN A 243 -7.87 26.57 5.22
C ASN A 243 -9.36 26.39 5.55
N LEU A 244 -9.91 27.22 6.43
CA LEU A 244 -11.32 27.21 6.77
C LEU A 244 -12.20 27.66 5.61
N VAL A 245 -11.79 28.67 4.83
CA VAL A 245 -12.51 29.11 3.60
C VAL A 245 -12.65 27.94 2.64
N ARG A 246 -11.57 27.20 2.36
CA ARG A 246 -11.61 26.00 1.53
C ARG A 246 -12.63 24.96 2.05
N SER A 247 -12.62 24.69 3.35
CA SER A 247 -13.59 23.75 3.95
C SER A 247 -15.03 24.26 3.84
N LEU A 248 -15.27 25.55 3.97
CA LEU A 248 -16.59 26.17 3.77
C LEU A 248 -17.05 26.05 2.31
N GLU A 249 -16.17 26.23 1.34
CA GLU A 249 -16.48 26.06 -0.09
C GLU A 249 -16.86 24.61 -0.41
N ILE A 250 -16.09 23.63 0.10
CA ILE A 250 -16.41 22.19 -0.04
C ILE A 250 -17.79 21.90 0.58
N MET A 251 -18.06 22.44 1.77
CA MET A 251 -19.33 22.20 2.47
C MET A 251 -20.51 22.82 1.75
N LEU A 252 -20.36 24.03 1.21
CA LEU A 252 -21.37 24.69 0.40
C LEU A 252 -21.65 23.96 -0.92
N ALA A 253 -20.61 23.53 -1.63
CA ALA A 253 -20.75 22.73 -2.85
C ALA A 253 -21.50 21.42 -2.55
N GLY A 254 -21.09 20.71 -1.49
CA GLY A 254 -21.75 19.48 -1.07
C GLY A 254 -23.22 19.69 -0.65
N ALA A 255 -23.54 20.77 0.05
CA ALA A 255 -24.89 21.13 0.43
C ALA A 255 -25.80 21.40 -0.78
N ARG A 256 -25.23 21.89 -1.89
CA ARG A 256 -25.94 22.10 -3.18
C ARG A 256 -26.03 20.83 -4.02
N GLY A 257 -25.42 19.69 -3.57
CA GLY A 257 -25.34 18.47 -4.35
C GLY A 257 -24.28 18.49 -5.46
N GLU A 258 -23.42 19.50 -5.48
CA GLU A 258 -22.32 19.65 -6.43
C GLU A 258 -21.17 18.66 -6.12
N ASN A 259 -20.20 18.53 -7.04
CA ASN A 259 -18.99 17.76 -6.81
C ASN A 259 -18.14 18.44 -5.73
N ILE A 260 -17.67 17.64 -4.76
CA ILE A 260 -16.78 18.06 -3.66
C ILE A 260 -15.37 17.50 -3.77
N GLU A 261 -15.08 16.78 -4.87
CA GLU A 261 -13.73 16.26 -5.12
C GLU A 261 -12.79 17.40 -5.49
N GLU A 262 -11.58 17.32 -4.97
CA GLU A 262 -10.51 18.25 -5.28
C GLU A 262 -9.59 17.66 -6.37
N PRO A 263 -8.80 18.49 -7.09
CA PRO A 263 -7.96 18.01 -8.18
C PRO A 263 -7.00 16.87 -7.77
N ASP A 264 -6.55 16.86 -6.52
CA ASP A 264 -5.66 15.84 -5.96
C ASP A 264 -6.40 14.54 -5.55
N ASP A 265 -7.72 14.52 -5.51
CA ASP A 265 -8.50 13.32 -5.14
C ASP A 265 -8.41 12.25 -6.23
N LEU A 266 -8.33 12.62 -7.51
CA LEU A 266 -8.11 11.67 -8.60
C LEU A 266 -6.76 10.94 -8.47
N ASP A 267 -5.69 11.68 -8.16
CA ASP A 267 -4.35 11.08 -7.97
C ASP A 267 -4.36 10.10 -6.79
N LYS A 268 -5.09 10.44 -5.73
CA LYS A 268 -5.29 9.56 -4.57
C LYS A 268 -6.06 8.27 -4.94
N GLU A 269 -7.07 8.36 -5.79
CA GLU A 269 -7.85 7.21 -6.25
C GLU A 269 -7.06 6.32 -7.21
N LEU A 270 -6.26 6.91 -8.10
CA LEU A 270 -5.35 6.18 -8.98
C LEU A 270 -4.29 5.43 -8.17
N ALA A 271 -3.71 6.05 -7.15
CA ALA A 271 -2.77 5.40 -6.24
C ALA A 271 -3.40 4.22 -5.48
N LEU A 272 -4.66 4.35 -5.06
CA LEU A 272 -5.41 3.25 -4.44
C LEU A 272 -5.66 2.10 -5.43
N LEU A 273 -6.05 2.43 -6.66
CA LEU A 273 -6.25 1.42 -7.72
C LEU A 273 -4.94 0.68 -8.02
N GLU A 274 -3.84 1.41 -8.17
CA GLU A 274 -2.52 0.83 -8.40
C GLU A 274 -2.12 -0.13 -7.27
N GLN A 275 -2.35 0.24 -6.02
CA GLN A 275 -2.07 -0.60 -4.86
C GLN A 275 -2.91 -1.89 -4.87
N ARG A 276 -4.21 -1.77 -5.19
CA ARG A 276 -5.09 -2.95 -5.31
C ARG A 276 -4.63 -3.89 -6.42
N LEU A 277 -4.20 -3.34 -7.56
CA LEU A 277 -3.66 -4.12 -8.68
C LEU A 277 -2.36 -4.83 -8.30
N LYS A 278 -1.45 -4.18 -7.55
CA LYS A 278 -0.23 -4.83 -7.00
C LYS A 278 -0.55 -6.00 -6.07
N GLY A 279 -1.65 -5.93 -5.33
CA GLY A 279 -2.13 -7.03 -4.48
C GLY A 279 -2.80 -8.19 -5.23
N MET A 280 -3.16 -8.00 -6.50
CA MET A 280 -3.82 -9.00 -7.34
C MET A 280 -2.87 -9.86 -8.17
N GLY A 281 -1.59 -9.47 -8.27
CA GLY A 281 -0.58 -10.22 -9.01
C GLY A 281 0.66 -9.39 -9.34
N LYS A 282 1.67 -10.05 -9.91
CA LYS A 282 2.89 -9.39 -10.40
C LYS A 282 2.54 -8.53 -11.62
N LYS A 283 3.01 -7.29 -11.64
CA LYS A 283 2.92 -6.43 -12.82
C LYS A 283 3.84 -6.99 -13.90
N ALA A 284 3.31 -7.33 -15.07
CA ALA A 284 4.12 -7.71 -16.20
C ALA A 284 4.81 -6.46 -16.77
N GLU A 285 6.12 -6.46 -16.82
CA GLU A 285 6.92 -5.34 -17.33
C GLU A 285 7.24 -5.52 -18.82
N VAL A 286 7.30 -6.78 -19.27
CA VAL A 286 7.60 -7.17 -20.66
C VAL A 286 6.37 -7.78 -21.31
N LEU A 287 6.02 -7.28 -22.48
CA LEU A 287 4.97 -7.84 -23.31
C LEU A 287 5.56 -8.85 -24.31
N LYS A 288 4.69 -9.75 -24.81
CA LYS A 288 5.03 -10.65 -25.90
C LYS A 288 5.54 -9.86 -27.10
N SER A 289 6.74 -10.19 -27.53
CA SER A 289 7.37 -9.72 -28.78
C SER A 289 8.27 -10.83 -29.31
N LYS A 290 8.72 -10.67 -30.54
CA LYS A 290 9.71 -11.59 -31.13
C LYS A 290 10.97 -11.68 -30.26
N GLU A 291 11.45 -10.53 -29.76
CA GLU A 291 12.62 -10.44 -28.91
C GLU A 291 12.41 -11.20 -27.59
N ALA A 292 11.27 -11.02 -26.94
CA ALA A 292 10.93 -11.72 -25.70
C ALA A 292 10.84 -13.26 -25.92
N ILE A 293 10.28 -13.69 -27.03
CA ILE A 293 10.21 -15.12 -27.40
C ILE A 293 11.61 -15.68 -27.69
N LEU A 294 12.46 -14.93 -28.39
CA LEU A 294 13.87 -15.31 -28.63
C LEU A 294 14.66 -15.41 -27.33
N GLU A 295 14.41 -14.54 -26.38
CA GLU A 295 15.04 -14.60 -25.06
C GLU A 295 14.62 -15.86 -24.29
N VAL A 296 13.34 -16.22 -24.31
CA VAL A 296 12.86 -17.49 -23.74
C VAL A 296 13.52 -18.69 -24.47
N LEU A 297 13.69 -18.63 -25.78
CA LEU A 297 14.40 -19.67 -26.53
C LEU A 297 15.84 -19.82 -26.04
N GLU A 298 16.57 -18.74 -25.92
CA GLU A 298 17.99 -18.74 -25.55
C GLU A 298 18.24 -19.10 -24.08
N GLN A 299 17.42 -18.57 -23.18
CA GLN A 299 17.61 -18.73 -21.73
C GLN A 299 16.98 -20.01 -21.18
N PHE A 300 15.98 -20.58 -21.84
CA PHE A 300 15.26 -21.75 -21.35
C PHE A 300 15.26 -22.92 -22.32
N VAL A 301 14.77 -22.72 -23.57
CA VAL A 301 14.53 -23.85 -24.49
C VAL A 301 15.83 -24.53 -24.89
N GLU A 302 16.84 -23.78 -25.32
CA GLU A 302 18.13 -24.32 -25.73
C GLU A 302 18.91 -25.01 -24.61
N PRO A 303 19.04 -24.40 -23.40
CA PRO A 303 19.62 -25.09 -22.25
C PRO A 303 18.86 -26.37 -21.88
N LEU A 304 17.53 -26.38 -21.96
CA LEU A 304 16.74 -27.58 -21.66
C LEU A 304 16.99 -28.69 -22.71
N ILE A 305 17.09 -28.37 -23.99
CA ILE A 305 17.46 -29.34 -25.02
C ILE A 305 18.83 -29.95 -24.72
N ILE A 306 19.79 -29.15 -24.26
CA ILE A 306 21.13 -29.64 -23.86
C ILE A 306 21.00 -30.60 -22.69
N GLU A 307 20.22 -30.30 -21.64
CA GLU A 307 20.02 -31.20 -20.51
C GLU A 307 19.30 -32.51 -20.89
N LEU A 308 18.32 -32.44 -21.78
CA LEU A 308 17.62 -33.60 -22.31
C LEU A 308 18.59 -34.50 -23.11
N LYS A 309 19.47 -33.92 -23.93
CA LYS A 309 20.52 -34.63 -24.66
C LYS A 309 21.51 -35.35 -23.72
N LYS A 310 21.83 -34.78 -22.55
CA LYS A 310 22.67 -35.42 -21.54
C LYS A 310 21.97 -36.61 -20.86
N SER A 311 20.66 -36.58 -20.72
CA SER A 311 19.91 -37.64 -20.05
C SER A 311 19.56 -38.83 -20.98
N ALA A 312 19.37 -38.56 -22.26
CA ALA A 312 18.94 -39.54 -23.27
C ALA A 312 19.81 -40.79 -23.41
N PRO A 313 21.15 -40.76 -23.37
CA PRO A 313 22.00 -41.97 -23.46
C PRO A 313 21.67 -43.03 -22.40
N ARG A 314 21.11 -42.65 -21.25
CA ARG A 314 20.69 -43.58 -20.20
C ARG A 314 19.60 -44.55 -20.67
N PHE A 315 18.78 -44.15 -21.65
CA PHE A 315 17.68 -44.93 -22.19
C PHE A 315 18.02 -45.61 -23.54
N GLU A 316 19.06 -45.16 -24.26
CA GLU A 316 19.50 -45.74 -25.52
C GLU A 316 19.87 -47.24 -25.45
N LYS A 317 20.26 -47.72 -24.26
CA LYS A 317 20.47 -49.13 -24.00
C LYS A 317 19.21 -49.99 -24.16
N PHE A 318 18.02 -49.40 -24.11
CA PHE A 318 16.76 -50.09 -24.24
C PHE A 318 16.16 -49.99 -25.65
N TYR A 319 16.60 -49.01 -26.48
CA TYR A 319 16.03 -48.69 -27.78
C TYR A 319 17.08 -48.74 -28.89
N LEU A 320 16.63 -48.95 -30.13
CA LEU A 320 17.47 -48.89 -31.36
C LEU A 320 17.31 -47.55 -32.08
N GLY A 321 16.20 -46.87 -31.91
CA GLY A 321 15.91 -45.60 -32.53
C GLY A 321 15.69 -44.48 -31.48
N ARG A 322 16.22 -43.31 -31.79
CA ARG A 322 15.99 -42.07 -31.06
C ARG A 322 15.81 -40.93 -32.06
N ASN A 323 14.82 -40.11 -31.83
CA ASN A 323 14.61 -38.86 -32.56
C ASN A 323 14.36 -37.74 -31.57
N GLU A 324 14.90 -36.56 -31.86
CA GLU A 324 14.67 -35.34 -31.12
C GLU A 324 14.37 -34.24 -32.11
N ALA A 325 13.31 -33.50 -31.84
CA ALA A 325 12.90 -32.36 -32.67
C ALA A 325 12.38 -31.26 -31.75
N TRP A 326 12.58 -30.02 -32.16
CA TRP A 326 11.89 -28.90 -31.59
C TRP A 326 11.36 -27.99 -32.71
N GLY A 327 10.30 -27.27 -32.46
CA GLY A 327 9.68 -26.41 -33.44
C GLY A 327 8.63 -25.51 -32.81
N GLY A 328 7.90 -24.80 -33.65
CA GLY A 328 6.83 -23.93 -33.21
C GLY A 328 5.85 -23.58 -34.33
N TYR A 329 4.79 -22.88 -34.00
CA TYR A 329 3.83 -22.36 -34.96
C TYR A 329 3.28 -20.99 -34.55
N ASN A 330 2.80 -20.26 -35.57
CA ASN A 330 2.35 -18.88 -35.46
C ASN A 330 0.81 -18.76 -35.46
N ASP A 331 0.07 -19.85 -35.68
CA ASP A 331 -1.39 -19.87 -35.75
C ASP A 331 -1.97 -20.85 -34.72
N PRO A 332 -2.92 -20.43 -33.86
CA PRO A 332 -3.55 -21.27 -32.84
C PRO A 332 -4.43 -22.43 -33.42
N GLY A 333 -4.74 -22.45 -34.71
CA GLY A 333 -5.66 -23.39 -35.32
C GLY A 333 -5.02 -24.57 -36.09
N VAL A 334 -3.69 -24.71 -36.11
CA VAL A 334 -2.98 -25.74 -36.88
C VAL A 334 -2.77 -27.01 -36.08
N ASP A 335 -3.15 -28.16 -36.61
CA ASP A 335 -2.92 -29.48 -36.00
C ASP A 335 -1.43 -29.87 -36.08
N ILE A 336 -0.90 -30.44 -34.96
CA ILE A 336 0.50 -30.85 -34.82
C ILE A 336 0.93 -31.87 -35.91
N GLY A 337 0.00 -32.58 -36.54
CA GLY A 337 0.25 -33.55 -37.59
C GLY A 337 0.62 -32.97 -38.97
N GLU A 338 0.35 -31.69 -39.23
CA GLU A 338 0.58 -31.02 -40.51
C GLU A 338 1.72 -29.99 -40.49
N LEU A 339 2.45 -29.87 -39.39
CA LEU A 339 3.46 -28.85 -39.20
C LEU A 339 4.79 -29.18 -39.86
N GLU A 340 5.23 -28.30 -40.75
CA GLU A 340 6.65 -28.16 -41.06
C GLU A 340 7.37 -27.70 -39.78
N LEU A 341 8.11 -28.61 -39.19
CA LEU A 341 8.96 -28.38 -38.05
C LEU A 341 9.90 -27.21 -38.35
N PHE A 342 9.88 -26.17 -37.51
CA PHE A 342 10.91 -25.13 -37.50
C PHE A 342 12.21 -25.70 -36.94
N VAL A 343 12.76 -26.71 -37.52
CA VAL A 343 13.99 -27.33 -37.03
C VAL A 343 15.11 -26.31 -37.23
N GLU A 344 15.53 -25.66 -36.13
CA GLU A 344 16.71 -24.78 -36.03
C GLU A 344 16.64 -23.41 -36.73
N ASP A 345 15.54 -23.02 -37.40
CA ASP A 345 15.44 -21.74 -38.07
C ASP A 345 14.76 -20.65 -37.19
N ARG A 346 15.58 -19.93 -36.40
CA ARG A 346 15.12 -18.82 -35.58
C ARG A 346 14.45 -17.69 -36.34
N SER A 347 14.67 -17.59 -37.68
CA SER A 347 14.08 -16.53 -38.50
C SER A 347 12.56 -16.64 -38.60
N ARG A 348 12.00 -17.82 -38.37
CA ARG A 348 10.58 -18.11 -38.39
C ARG A 348 9.82 -17.71 -37.12
N ILE A 349 10.54 -17.36 -36.04
CA ILE A 349 9.92 -16.83 -34.82
C ILE A 349 9.46 -15.40 -35.10
N LEU A 350 8.19 -15.15 -34.86
CA LEU A 350 7.51 -13.87 -35.07
C LEU A 350 6.81 -13.41 -33.78
N ASP A 351 6.39 -12.14 -33.72
CA ASP A 351 5.58 -11.62 -32.60
C ASP A 351 4.29 -12.41 -32.38
N GLN A 352 3.74 -12.99 -33.41
CA GLN A 352 2.55 -13.83 -33.39
C GLN A 352 2.81 -15.31 -33.06
N THR A 353 4.05 -15.75 -32.84
CA THR A 353 4.35 -17.13 -32.45
C THR A 353 3.53 -17.51 -31.22
N VAL A 354 2.72 -18.56 -31.33
CA VAL A 354 1.78 -18.99 -30.30
C VAL A 354 2.40 -20.03 -29.39
N GLN A 355 3.17 -20.95 -29.98
CA GLN A 355 3.71 -22.08 -29.26
C GLN A 355 5.09 -22.50 -29.79
N LEU A 356 5.95 -22.92 -28.86
CA LEU A 356 7.11 -23.78 -29.14
C LEU A 356 6.90 -25.16 -28.51
N PHE A 357 7.52 -26.18 -29.07
CA PHE A 357 7.52 -27.52 -28.50
C PHE A 357 8.86 -28.23 -28.70
N ILE A 358 9.15 -29.14 -27.77
CA ILE A 358 10.32 -30.06 -27.80
C ILE A 358 9.74 -31.46 -27.77
N VAL A 359 10.13 -32.30 -28.72
CA VAL A 359 9.72 -33.70 -28.79
C VAL A 359 10.95 -34.58 -28.71
N GLN A 360 10.88 -35.58 -27.84
CA GLN A 360 11.90 -36.62 -27.72
C GLN A 360 11.21 -37.97 -27.85
N THR A 361 11.58 -38.73 -28.86
CA THR A 361 10.98 -40.03 -29.17
C THR A 361 12.05 -41.14 -29.13
N PHE A 362 11.72 -42.23 -28.46
CA PHE A 362 12.52 -43.46 -28.40
C PHE A 362 11.69 -44.60 -29.02
N SER A 363 12.24 -45.29 -30.03
CA SER A 363 11.52 -46.28 -30.80
C SER A 363 12.39 -47.54 -30.98
N LYS A 364 11.74 -48.61 -31.46
CA LYS A 364 12.39 -49.92 -31.74
C LYS A 364 13.06 -50.47 -30.49
N PHE A 365 12.25 -50.85 -29.49
CA PHE A 365 12.74 -51.40 -28.23
C PHE A 365 13.57 -52.68 -28.50
N ARG A 366 14.69 -52.85 -27.78
CA ARG A 366 15.67 -53.91 -28.06
C ARG A 366 15.25 -55.31 -27.64
N TYR A 367 14.23 -55.41 -26.82
CA TYR A 367 13.76 -56.71 -26.33
C TYR A 367 12.55 -57.16 -27.21
N ALA A 368 12.67 -58.35 -27.80
CA ALA A 368 11.72 -58.81 -28.83
C ALA A 368 10.25 -58.86 -28.38
N GLU A 369 10.00 -59.12 -27.11
CA GLU A 369 8.67 -59.13 -26.52
C GLU A 369 8.00 -57.74 -26.50
N PHE A 370 8.75 -56.69 -26.78
CA PHE A 370 8.38 -55.28 -26.76
C PHE A 370 8.83 -54.53 -28.01
N ALA A 371 9.05 -55.21 -29.13
CA ALA A 371 9.67 -54.64 -30.32
C ALA A 371 8.93 -53.36 -30.83
N ASP A 372 7.63 -53.27 -30.60
CA ASP A 372 6.79 -52.12 -30.99
C ASP A 372 6.64 -51.05 -29.91
N LEU A 373 7.35 -51.22 -28.77
CA LEU A 373 7.27 -50.21 -27.69
C LEU A 373 7.98 -48.93 -28.08
N GLU A 374 7.23 -47.82 -28.01
CA GLU A 374 7.69 -46.50 -28.30
C GLU A 374 7.35 -45.58 -27.12
N TYR A 375 8.23 -44.66 -26.80
CA TYR A 375 8.02 -43.63 -25.82
C TYR A 375 8.25 -42.25 -26.45
N SER A 376 7.29 -41.35 -26.26
CA SER A 376 7.44 -39.96 -26.70
C SER A 376 7.09 -39.00 -25.57
N SER A 377 7.99 -38.08 -25.31
CA SER A 377 7.72 -36.94 -24.44
C SER A 377 7.58 -35.68 -25.26
N VAL A 378 6.61 -34.86 -24.89
CA VAL A 378 6.37 -33.57 -25.53
C VAL A 378 6.30 -32.48 -24.47
N LEU A 379 7.20 -31.52 -24.55
CA LEU A 379 7.11 -30.28 -23.80
C LEU A 379 6.54 -29.19 -24.71
N ARG A 380 5.56 -28.45 -24.22
CA ARG A 380 4.93 -27.34 -24.96
C ARG A 380 5.08 -26.06 -24.18
N ILE A 381 5.37 -24.97 -24.89
CA ILE A 381 5.52 -23.63 -24.33
C ILE A 381 4.54 -22.72 -25.09
N PHE A 382 3.51 -22.25 -24.41
CA PHE A 382 2.50 -21.37 -25.00
C PHE A 382 2.76 -19.91 -24.63
N PHE A 383 2.80 -19.03 -25.61
CA PHE A 383 3.09 -17.61 -25.45
C PHE A 383 1.80 -16.79 -25.40
N GLY A 384 1.46 -16.27 -24.20
CA GLY A 384 0.40 -15.29 -23.99
C GLY A 384 0.91 -13.86 -24.06
N THR A 385 0.02 -12.88 -23.85
CA THR A 385 0.34 -11.44 -23.97
C THR A 385 1.39 -10.96 -22.96
N HIS A 386 1.33 -11.46 -21.73
CA HIS A 386 2.18 -11.00 -20.62
C HIS A 386 3.07 -12.10 -20.02
N SER A 387 2.84 -13.35 -20.44
CA SER A 387 3.46 -14.53 -19.82
C SER A 387 3.49 -15.68 -20.82
N TYR A 388 4.27 -16.69 -20.51
CA TYR A 388 4.24 -17.97 -21.19
C TYR A 388 3.99 -19.12 -20.22
N SER A 389 3.45 -20.22 -20.70
CA SER A 389 3.14 -21.40 -19.89
C SER A 389 3.87 -22.62 -20.43
N ILE A 390 4.46 -23.39 -19.52
CA ILE A 390 5.24 -24.60 -19.83
C ILE A 390 4.39 -25.81 -19.45
N PHE A 391 4.13 -26.71 -20.41
CA PHE A 391 3.36 -27.93 -20.21
C PHE A 391 4.24 -29.14 -20.55
N GLU A 392 4.43 -30.02 -19.58
CA GLU A 392 4.96 -31.36 -19.79
C GLU A 392 3.79 -32.30 -20.14
N THR A 393 4.06 -33.40 -20.83
CA THR A 393 3.06 -34.46 -21.11
C THR A 393 2.39 -34.85 -19.79
N ASP A 394 1.12 -34.67 -19.57
CA ASP A 394 0.35 -35.05 -18.36
C ASP A 394 0.51 -34.14 -17.11
N ALA A 395 1.17 -32.98 -17.20
CA ALA A 395 1.33 -32.05 -16.07
C ALA A 395 0.49 -30.77 -16.23
N THR A 396 0.12 -30.17 -15.08
CA THR A 396 -0.47 -28.82 -15.05
C THR A 396 0.58 -27.80 -15.49
N GLY A 397 0.18 -26.85 -16.37
CA GLY A 397 1.10 -25.84 -16.92
C GLY A 397 1.70 -24.93 -15.84
N GLU A 398 2.99 -24.68 -15.90
CA GLU A 398 3.71 -23.72 -15.09
C GLU A 398 3.76 -22.36 -15.80
N LEU A 399 3.27 -21.30 -15.13
CA LEU A 399 3.20 -19.94 -15.68
C LEU A 399 4.48 -19.17 -15.33
N LYS A 400 5.09 -18.51 -16.35
CA LYS A 400 6.27 -17.65 -16.22
C LYS A 400 6.03 -16.31 -16.93
N TYR A 401 6.64 -15.25 -16.42
CA TYR A 401 6.64 -13.94 -17.08
C TYR A 401 7.89 -13.79 -17.96
N TYR A 402 7.84 -12.94 -18.99
CA TYR A 402 8.97 -12.73 -19.93
C TYR A 402 10.19 -12.08 -19.24
N ASP A 403 9.99 -11.34 -18.15
CA ASP A 403 11.03 -10.73 -17.33
C ASP A 403 11.56 -11.65 -16.21
N GLU A 404 11.15 -12.93 -16.20
CA GLU A 404 11.50 -13.90 -15.18
C GLU A 404 12.59 -14.85 -15.68
N GLN A 405 13.76 -14.82 -15.01
CA GLN A 405 14.84 -15.72 -15.33
C GLN A 405 14.57 -17.12 -14.78
N ILE A 406 14.72 -18.15 -15.63
CA ILE A 406 14.68 -19.55 -15.23
C ILE A 406 16.08 -19.99 -14.86
N SER A 407 16.27 -20.51 -13.66
CA SER A 407 17.56 -20.95 -13.17
C SER A 407 17.99 -22.29 -13.82
N GLU A 408 19.31 -22.53 -13.91
CA GLU A 408 19.86 -23.83 -14.35
C GLU A 408 19.32 -25.01 -13.52
N HIS A 409 19.05 -24.77 -12.23
CA HIS A 409 18.47 -25.78 -11.35
C HIS A 409 17.03 -26.14 -11.74
N GLU A 410 16.21 -25.18 -12.09
CA GLU A 410 14.83 -25.41 -12.60
C GLU A 410 14.86 -26.15 -13.93
N ILE A 411 15.74 -25.77 -14.85
CA ILE A 411 15.91 -26.43 -16.15
C ILE A 411 16.32 -27.90 -15.95
N ALA A 412 17.32 -28.16 -15.10
CA ALA A 412 17.74 -29.51 -14.75
C ALA A 412 16.61 -30.31 -14.08
N GLY A 413 15.80 -29.66 -13.24
CA GLY A 413 14.62 -30.25 -12.60
C GLY A 413 13.57 -30.73 -13.62
N ILE A 414 13.27 -29.93 -14.65
CA ILE A 414 12.37 -30.29 -15.73
C ILE A 414 12.92 -31.50 -16.50
N ALA A 415 14.19 -31.47 -16.92
CA ALA A 415 14.81 -32.59 -17.61
C ALA A 415 14.81 -33.89 -16.77
N GLN A 416 14.97 -33.76 -15.46
CA GLN A 416 14.93 -34.93 -14.55
C GLN A 416 13.49 -35.46 -14.40
N ARG A 417 12.47 -34.62 -14.36
CA ARG A 417 11.07 -35.08 -14.34
C ARG A 417 10.73 -35.85 -15.62
N ILE A 418 11.11 -35.33 -16.79
CA ILE A 418 10.89 -36.01 -18.07
C ILE A 418 11.56 -37.38 -18.08
N ALA A 419 12.80 -37.47 -17.60
CA ALA A 419 13.52 -38.76 -17.48
C ALA A 419 12.85 -39.72 -16.49
N LYS A 420 12.30 -39.24 -15.38
CA LYS A 420 11.53 -40.06 -14.43
C LYS A 420 10.24 -40.57 -15.01
N ASN A 421 9.52 -39.73 -15.78
CA ASN A 421 8.29 -40.14 -16.46
C ASN A 421 8.60 -41.27 -17.46
N HIS A 422 9.70 -41.17 -18.21
CA HIS A 422 10.12 -42.24 -19.12
C HIS A 422 10.43 -43.55 -18.34
N LEU A 423 11.12 -43.46 -17.23
CA LEU A 423 11.38 -44.64 -16.37
C LEU A 423 10.07 -45.26 -15.86
N GLY A 424 9.15 -44.41 -15.36
CA GLY A 424 7.83 -44.87 -14.89
C GLY A 424 7.03 -45.60 -15.98
N TYR A 425 7.05 -45.06 -17.19
CA TYR A 425 6.42 -45.69 -18.35
C TYR A 425 7.01 -47.10 -18.62
N LEU A 426 8.31 -47.25 -18.59
CA LEU A 426 8.95 -48.57 -18.76
C LEU A 426 8.60 -49.55 -17.64
N GLU A 427 8.54 -49.08 -16.40
CA GLU A 427 8.17 -49.90 -15.24
C GLU A 427 6.69 -50.35 -15.32
N GLU A 428 5.82 -49.47 -15.78
CA GLU A 428 4.39 -49.80 -15.99
C GLU A 428 4.24 -50.87 -17.08
N LYS A 429 4.89 -50.70 -18.22
CA LYS A 429 4.86 -51.67 -19.30
C LYS A 429 5.45 -53.03 -18.91
N LEU A 430 6.51 -53.04 -18.11
CA LEU A 430 7.06 -54.28 -17.58
C LEU A 430 6.07 -54.98 -16.64
N ARG A 431 5.38 -54.25 -15.79
CA ARG A 431 4.34 -54.80 -14.87
C ARG A 431 3.18 -55.40 -15.62
N GLU A 432 2.67 -54.70 -16.66
CA GLU A 432 1.57 -55.20 -17.51
C GLU A 432 1.90 -56.58 -18.11
N LEU A 433 3.14 -56.81 -18.49
CA LEU A 433 3.57 -58.09 -19.04
C LEU A 433 3.78 -59.19 -18.02
N GLU A 434 4.29 -58.83 -16.84
CA GLU A 434 4.40 -59.79 -15.75
C GLU A 434 3.04 -60.31 -15.30
N GLU A 435 2.07 -59.40 -15.24
CA GLU A 435 0.65 -59.72 -14.94
C GLU A 435 -0.02 -60.51 -16.06
N GLY A 436 0.28 -60.19 -17.33
CA GLY A 436 -0.24 -60.91 -18.52
C GLY A 436 0.33 -62.35 -18.64
N LYS A 437 1.56 -62.57 -18.20
CA LYS A 437 2.18 -63.91 -18.16
C LYS A 437 1.70 -64.75 -16.96
N SER A 438 1.03 -64.14 -15.96
CA SER A 438 0.53 -64.82 -14.78
C SER A 438 -0.90 -65.36 -14.94
N LYS A 439 -1.54 -65.18 -16.13
CA LYS A 439 -2.83 -65.83 -16.44
C LYS A 439 -2.56 -67.13 -17.24
N PRO A 440 -2.96 -68.32 -16.73
CA PRO A 440 -2.76 -69.62 -17.37
C PRO A 440 -3.58 -69.77 -18.68
#